data_e3f1fa5908bf64e5013e1231e1c9bae0
#
_entry.id   e3f1fa5908bf64e5013e1231e1c9bae0
#
_cell.length_a   1.000
_cell.length_b   1.000
_cell.length_c   1.000
_cell.angle_alpha   90.00
_cell.angle_beta   90.00
_cell.angle_gamma   90.00
#
_symmetry.space_group_name_H-M   'P 1'
#
loop_
_entity.id
_entity.type
_entity.pdbx_description
1 polymer ?
#
loop_
_entity_poly.entity_id
_entity_poly.type
_entity_poly.pdbx_seq_one_letter_code
_entity_poly.pdbx_strand_id
1 'polypeptide(L)'
;MKKLFPILAAVILAATACQGGSGKPTFEAIADIGQVSVPGTMSYDADQDVYTVSAAGANLWFATDAASIVWMKVKGDFELSGNIDFVGEGVNPHRKMGFMIREDLSADCVYADIAVHGDGLTSLQYRPSRGADTFETGSVEGKAPTAIYLARKGKAIYTRSGKGVLPDIDDAAVDLDLPEECYVGLFLCSHEEDIVETGHFRNIVFKQ
;
A
#
# COMPACT_ATOMS: atom_id res chain seq x y z
N MET A 1 -2.48 37.57 57.42
CA MET A 1 -3.27 36.49 56.82
C MET A 1 -3.28 36.66 55.30
N LYS A 2 -2.43 35.89 54.57
CA LYS A 2 -2.32 35.94 53.11
C LYS A 2 -3.26 34.88 52.51
N LYS A 3 -4.27 35.32 51.74
CA LYS A 3 -5.18 34.43 51.02
C LYS A 3 -4.49 33.93 49.73
N LEU A 4 -4.22 32.63 49.65
CA LEU A 4 -3.85 31.97 48.41
C LEU A 4 -5.11 31.74 47.54
N PHE A 5 -5.09 32.22 46.30
CA PHE A 5 -6.04 31.84 45.27
C PHE A 5 -5.47 30.66 44.47
N PRO A 6 -6.23 29.60 44.22
CA PRO A 6 -5.77 28.54 43.34
C PRO A 6 -5.88 28.98 41.88
N ILE A 7 -4.78 28.87 41.13
CA ILE A 7 -4.76 29.05 39.71
C ILE A 7 -5.33 27.75 39.08
N LEU A 8 -6.49 27.87 38.49
CA LEU A 8 -7.14 26.79 37.71
C LEU A 8 -6.46 26.75 36.34
N ALA A 9 -5.58 25.77 36.14
CA ALA A 9 -4.99 25.52 34.82
C ALA A 9 -6.03 24.84 33.91
N ALA A 10 -6.55 25.58 32.96
CA ALA A 10 -7.40 25.02 31.88
C ALA A 10 -6.51 24.20 30.91
N VAL A 11 -6.65 22.89 30.94
CA VAL A 11 -6.09 22.01 29.94
C VAL A 11 -6.97 22.14 28.69
N ILE A 12 -6.48 22.87 27.69
CA ILE A 12 -7.09 22.92 26.37
C ILE A 12 -6.70 21.61 25.65
N LEU A 13 -7.62 20.66 25.60
CA LEU A 13 -7.53 19.52 24.70
C LEU A 13 -7.72 20.05 23.28
N ALA A 14 -6.64 20.20 22.54
CA ALA A 14 -6.73 20.44 21.11
C ALA A 14 -7.24 19.13 20.45
N ALA A 15 -8.53 19.10 20.15
CA ALA A 15 -9.08 18.10 19.25
C ALA A 15 -8.54 18.41 17.86
N THR A 16 -7.56 17.63 17.39
CA THR A 16 -7.12 17.64 16.01
C THR A 16 -8.26 17.05 15.20
N ALA A 17 -9.12 17.90 14.65
CA ALA A 17 -10.07 17.52 13.63
C ALA A 17 -9.23 17.11 12.40
N CYS A 18 -9.26 15.84 12.04
CA CYS A 18 -8.77 15.37 10.74
C CYS A 18 -9.61 16.06 9.66
N GLN A 19 -9.09 17.15 9.09
CA GLN A 19 -9.64 17.74 7.88
C GLN A 19 -9.21 16.82 6.73
N GLY A 20 -10.17 16.18 6.07
CA GLY A 20 -9.95 15.40 4.88
C GLY A 20 -9.24 16.24 3.82
N GLY A 21 -7.93 16.09 3.71
CA GLY A 21 -7.07 16.78 2.75
C GLY A 21 -6.68 15.84 1.62
N SER A 22 -6.62 16.37 0.39
CA SER A 22 -5.92 15.68 -0.70
C SER A 22 -4.49 16.17 -0.76
N GLY A 23 -3.52 15.27 -0.76
CA GLY A 23 -2.12 15.67 -0.81
C GLY A 23 -1.18 14.50 -1.11
N LYS A 24 0.11 14.78 -1.06
CA LYS A 24 1.14 13.77 -1.16
C LYS A 24 1.21 12.97 0.16
N PRO A 25 1.26 11.63 0.12
CA PRO A 25 1.42 10.84 1.33
C PRO A 25 2.80 11.06 1.95
N THR A 26 2.88 10.97 3.27
CA THR A 26 4.14 10.91 4.01
C THR A 26 4.33 9.49 4.53
N PHE A 27 5.12 8.70 3.82
CA PHE A 27 5.45 7.36 4.27
C PHE A 27 6.45 7.41 5.44
N GLU A 28 6.27 6.52 6.41
CA GLU A 28 7.03 6.48 7.66
C GLU A 28 8.33 5.70 7.51
N ALA A 29 8.27 4.54 6.82
CA ALA A 29 9.39 3.65 6.66
C ALA A 29 9.17 2.62 5.52
N ILE A 30 10.20 1.84 5.25
CA ILE A 30 10.10 0.57 4.52
C ILE A 30 10.27 -0.58 5.51
N ALA A 31 9.54 -1.66 5.29
CA ALA A 31 9.64 -2.90 6.06
C ALA A 31 9.62 -4.11 5.14
N ASP A 32 10.39 -5.11 5.50
CA ASP A 32 10.32 -6.44 4.89
C ASP A 32 9.25 -7.26 5.60
N ILE A 33 8.39 -7.90 4.84
CA ILE A 33 7.34 -8.78 5.31
C ILE A 33 7.80 -10.21 5.12
N GLY A 34 7.75 -11.00 6.20
CA GLY A 34 8.19 -12.39 6.18
C GLY A 34 9.70 -12.55 5.99
N GLN A 35 10.10 -13.62 5.32
CA GLN A 35 11.52 -13.91 5.07
C GLN A 35 11.94 -13.34 3.73
N VAL A 36 12.68 -12.23 3.76
CA VAL A 36 13.28 -11.58 2.59
C VAL A 36 14.79 -11.65 2.71
N SER A 37 15.44 -12.28 1.73
CA SER A 37 16.89 -12.52 1.78
C SER A 37 17.71 -11.25 1.55
N VAL A 38 17.19 -10.30 0.78
CA VAL A 38 17.81 -9.01 0.50
C VAL A 38 16.87 -7.91 0.96
N PRO A 39 17.24 -7.13 2.00
CA PRO A 39 16.38 -6.08 2.53
C PRO A 39 15.94 -5.07 1.48
N GLY A 40 14.67 -4.70 1.52
CA GLY A 40 14.10 -3.69 0.64
C GLY A 40 14.67 -2.30 0.90
N THR A 41 14.73 -1.50 -0.15
CA THR A 41 15.18 -0.10 -0.07
C THR A 41 14.18 0.84 -0.73
N MET A 42 14.14 2.08 -0.24
CA MET A 42 13.31 3.13 -0.79
C MET A 42 14.07 4.44 -0.86
N SER A 43 13.91 5.17 -1.95
CA SER A 43 14.33 6.57 -2.07
C SER A 43 13.20 7.42 -2.68
N TYR A 44 13.22 8.72 -2.40
CA TYR A 44 12.28 9.67 -2.97
C TYR A 44 13.03 10.83 -3.63
N ASP A 45 12.75 11.03 -4.91
CA ASP A 45 13.21 12.18 -5.69
C ASP A 45 12.09 13.24 -5.70
N ALA A 46 12.32 14.36 -4.99
CA ALA A 46 11.34 15.42 -4.84
C ALA A 46 11.17 16.27 -6.10
N ASP A 47 12.20 16.36 -6.94
CA ASP A 47 12.16 17.15 -8.17
C ASP A 47 11.34 16.45 -9.26
N GLN A 48 11.40 15.11 -9.29
CA GLN A 48 10.66 14.29 -10.26
C GLN A 48 9.35 13.72 -9.70
N ASP A 49 9.11 13.85 -8.40
CA ASP A 49 8.00 13.23 -7.67
C ASP A 49 7.94 11.71 -7.84
N VAL A 50 9.05 11.05 -7.55
CA VAL A 50 9.23 9.61 -7.76
C VAL A 50 9.72 8.92 -6.50
N TYR A 51 8.98 7.92 -6.03
CA TYR A 51 9.48 6.92 -5.13
C TYR A 51 10.08 5.78 -5.95
N THR A 52 11.33 5.45 -5.65
CA THR A 52 12.01 4.25 -6.19
C THR A 52 12.07 3.22 -5.09
N VAL A 53 11.45 2.07 -5.31
CA VAL A 53 11.45 0.93 -4.38
C VAL A 53 12.18 -0.22 -5.04
N SER A 54 13.15 -0.80 -4.31
CA SER A 54 13.87 -2.00 -4.76
C SER A 54 13.70 -3.07 -3.70
N ALA A 55 13.26 -4.27 -4.10
CA ALA A 55 12.96 -5.36 -3.19
C ALA A 55 13.16 -6.73 -3.84
N ALA A 56 13.51 -7.70 -3.01
CA ALA A 56 13.40 -9.11 -3.29
C ALA A 56 12.06 -9.65 -2.73
N GLY A 57 11.91 -10.96 -2.67
CA GLY A 57 10.81 -11.65 -2.01
C GLY A 57 10.15 -12.70 -2.85
N ALA A 58 9.87 -13.85 -2.23
CA ALA A 58 9.41 -15.04 -2.93
C ALA A 58 7.97 -14.91 -3.45
N ASN A 59 7.06 -14.34 -2.67
CA ASN A 59 5.67 -14.19 -3.09
C ASN A 59 4.81 -13.42 -2.07
N LEU A 60 3.63 -12.99 -2.55
CA LEU A 60 2.46 -12.53 -1.81
C LEU A 60 1.26 -13.37 -2.30
N TRP A 61 1.16 -14.63 -1.89
CA TRP A 61 0.11 -15.51 -2.42
C TRP A 61 -0.44 -16.49 -1.37
N PHE A 62 0.22 -17.50 -0.99
CA PHE A 62 -0.26 -18.51 -0.06
C PHE A 62 -0.57 -17.94 1.34
N ALA A 63 -0.43 -18.73 2.38
CA ALA A 63 -0.72 -18.34 3.76
C ALA A 63 0.30 -17.35 4.36
N THR A 64 1.43 -17.12 3.70
CA THR A 64 2.51 -16.24 4.17
C THR A 64 3.11 -15.42 3.04
N ASP A 65 3.51 -14.18 3.36
CA ASP A 65 4.08 -13.21 2.44
C ASP A 65 5.60 -13.15 2.57
N ALA A 66 6.28 -12.83 1.45
CA ALA A 66 7.67 -12.43 1.41
C ALA A 66 7.83 -11.30 0.38
N ALA A 67 7.86 -10.04 0.83
CA ALA A 67 7.90 -8.83 0.01
C ALA A 67 8.32 -7.63 0.86
N SER A 68 8.53 -6.47 0.24
CA SER A 68 8.76 -5.21 0.97
C SER A 68 7.63 -4.23 0.76
N ILE A 69 7.30 -3.47 1.81
CA ILE A 69 6.30 -2.41 1.79
C ILE A 69 6.87 -1.10 2.32
N VAL A 70 6.67 -0.02 1.57
CA VAL A 70 6.86 1.37 2.03
C VAL A 70 5.51 1.84 2.57
N TRP A 71 5.42 2.13 3.85
CA TRP A 71 4.15 2.22 4.55
C TRP A 71 3.96 3.52 5.33
N MET A 72 2.70 3.85 5.57
CA MET A 72 2.21 4.79 6.58
C MET A 72 1.02 4.18 7.31
N LYS A 73 0.73 4.65 8.53
CA LYS A 73 -0.49 4.28 9.25
C LYS A 73 -1.63 5.17 8.82
N VAL A 74 -2.78 4.54 8.54
CA VAL A 74 -4.00 5.22 8.13
C VAL A 74 -5.17 4.74 8.97
N LYS A 75 -5.98 5.66 9.44
CA LYS A 75 -7.15 5.38 10.25
C LYS A 75 -8.43 5.70 9.49
N GLY A 76 -9.32 4.71 9.33
CA GLY A 76 -10.60 4.88 8.64
C GLY A 76 -10.51 4.83 7.12
N ASP A 77 -11.38 5.56 6.45
CA ASP A 77 -11.51 5.57 5.00
C ASP A 77 -10.40 6.38 4.33
N PHE A 78 -10.00 5.97 3.14
CA PHE A 78 -8.99 6.68 2.36
C PHE A 78 -9.08 6.34 0.87
N GLU A 79 -8.41 7.15 0.05
CA GLU A 79 -8.11 6.89 -1.36
C GLU A 79 -6.61 7.09 -1.62
N LEU A 80 -5.98 6.14 -2.32
CA LEU A 80 -4.59 6.20 -2.75
C LEU A 80 -4.53 5.96 -4.26
N SER A 81 -3.90 6.85 -5.00
CA SER A 81 -3.76 6.74 -6.45
C SER A 81 -2.37 7.15 -6.92
N GLY A 82 -1.96 6.68 -8.08
CA GLY A 82 -0.68 7.04 -8.67
C GLY A 82 -0.35 6.20 -9.90
N ASN A 83 0.83 6.44 -10.45
CA ASN A 83 1.35 5.71 -11.59
C ASN A 83 2.51 4.83 -11.16
N ILE A 84 2.58 3.63 -11.73
CA ILE A 84 3.64 2.67 -11.45
C ILE A 84 4.33 2.21 -12.72
N ASP A 85 5.60 1.87 -12.60
CA ASP A 85 6.44 1.39 -13.70
C ASP A 85 7.55 0.49 -13.16
N PHE A 86 7.77 -0.67 -13.77
CA PHE A 86 8.94 -1.49 -13.48
C PHE A 86 10.19 -0.93 -14.15
N VAL A 87 11.32 -1.02 -13.48
CA VAL A 87 12.62 -0.72 -14.06
C VAL A 87 13.20 -1.99 -14.66
N GLY A 88 13.41 -1.98 -15.98
CA GLY A 88 13.93 -3.14 -16.71
C GLY A 88 12.89 -4.25 -16.97
N GLU A 89 13.33 -5.28 -17.70
CA GLU A 89 12.45 -6.38 -18.11
C GLU A 89 12.15 -7.35 -16.96
N GLY A 90 13.04 -7.41 -15.95
CA GLY A 90 12.93 -8.32 -14.83
C GLY A 90 13.20 -9.78 -15.17
N VAL A 91 13.20 -10.63 -14.16
CA VAL A 91 13.55 -12.05 -14.29
C VAL A 91 12.30 -12.92 -14.26
N ASN A 92 11.35 -12.63 -13.36
CA ASN A 92 10.15 -13.43 -13.17
C ASN A 92 8.92 -12.68 -13.71
N PRO A 93 8.10 -13.30 -14.59
CA PRO A 93 6.87 -12.69 -15.10
C PRO A 93 5.85 -12.38 -14.00
N HIS A 94 5.91 -13.08 -12.88
CA HIS A 94 5.02 -12.85 -11.74
C HIS A 94 5.58 -11.86 -10.69
N ARG A 95 6.74 -11.20 -10.95
CA ARG A 95 7.13 -10.03 -10.17
C ARG A 95 5.96 -9.07 -10.09
N LYS A 96 5.71 -8.47 -8.94
CA LYS A 96 4.53 -7.64 -8.74
C LYS A 96 4.83 -6.40 -7.91
N MET A 97 4.12 -5.33 -8.22
CA MET A 97 4.16 -4.09 -7.49
C MET A 97 2.77 -3.43 -7.47
N GLY A 98 2.54 -2.57 -6.50
CA GLY A 98 1.25 -1.88 -6.42
C GLY A 98 1.02 -1.18 -5.10
N PHE A 99 -0.25 -0.97 -4.77
CA PHE A 99 -0.69 -0.42 -3.49
C PHE A 99 -1.28 -1.51 -2.61
N MET A 100 -1.05 -1.41 -1.31
CA MET A 100 -1.49 -2.39 -0.33
C MET A 100 -2.10 -1.72 0.90
N ILE A 101 -3.15 -2.33 1.45
CA ILE A 101 -3.64 -2.14 2.82
C ILE A 101 -3.50 -3.44 3.58
N ARG A 102 -2.97 -3.39 4.82
CA ARG A 102 -2.81 -4.58 5.66
C ARG A 102 -3.01 -4.29 7.15
N GLU A 103 -3.44 -5.33 7.87
CA GLU A 103 -3.71 -5.26 9.31
C GLU A 103 -2.46 -4.85 10.11
N ASP A 104 -1.34 -5.53 9.85
CA ASP A 104 -0.03 -5.28 10.45
C ASP A 104 1.12 -5.71 9.52
N LEU A 105 2.34 -5.75 10.03
CA LEU A 105 3.53 -6.12 9.25
C LEU A 105 3.93 -7.61 9.39
N SER A 106 3.07 -8.45 9.97
CA SER A 106 3.31 -9.90 10.04
C SER A 106 3.01 -10.57 8.69
N ALA A 107 3.74 -11.63 8.38
CA ALA A 107 3.68 -12.30 7.07
C ALA A 107 2.33 -12.95 6.75
N ASP A 108 1.52 -13.24 7.74
CA ASP A 108 0.27 -13.98 7.64
C ASP A 108 -0.99 -13.12 7.87
N CYS A 109 -0.84 -11.79 8.01
CA CYS A 109 -1.95 -10.90 8.36
C CYS A 109 -3.01 -10.77 7.25
N VAL A 110 -4.17 -10.24 7.61
CA VAL A 110 -5.21 -9.82 6.66
C VAL A 110 -4.70 -8.67 5.82
N TYR A 111 -4.88 -8.74 4.51
CA TYR A 111 -4.49 -7.68 3.59
C TYR A 111 -5.34 -7.68 2.32
N ALA A 112 -5.29 -6.56 1.59
CA ALA A 112 -5.67 -6.46 0.19
C ALA A 112 -4.68 -5.56 -0.55
N ASP A 113 -4.51 -5.83 -1.83
CA ASP A 113 -3.69 -5.02 -2.71
C ASP A 113 -4.27 -4.89 -4.12
N ILE A 114 -3.76 -3.95 -4.88
CA ILE A 114 -3.82 -3.96 -6.32
C ILE A 114 -2.43 -4.34 -6.83
N ALA A 115 -2.29 -5.55 -7.34
CA ALA A 115 -1.05 -6.10 -7.85
C ALA A 115 -0.98 -6.00 -9.37
N VAL A 116 0.02 -5.29 -9.89
CA VAL A 116 0.39 -5.31 -11.31
C VAL A 116 1.60 -6.21 -11.47
N HIS A 117 1.47 -7.24 -12.30
CA HIS A 117 2.51 -8.22 -12.56
C HIS A 117 3.36 -7.86 -13.78
N GLY A 118 4.54 -8.44 -13.86
CA GLY A 118 5.47 -8.25 -14.97
C GLY A 118 4.93 -8.77 -16.31
N ASP A 119 4.11 -9.82 -16.32
CA ASP A 119 3.43 -10.35 -17.49
C ASP A 119 2.18 -9.54 -17.93
N GLY A 120 1.69 -8.65 -17.04
CA GLY A 120 0.55 -7.78 -17.30
C GLY A 120 -0.72 -8.18 -16.57
N LEU A 121 -0.77 -9.29 -15.84
CA LEU A 121 -1.88 -9.59 -14.96
C LEU A 121 -2.00 -8.45 -13.92
N THR A 122 -3.19 -7.89 -13.78
CA THR A 122 -3.49 -6.86 -12.76
C THR A 122 -4.77 -7.27 -12.05
N SER A 123 -4.71 -7.42 -10.74
CA SER A 123 -5.85 -7.91 -9.96
C SER A 123 -5.88 -7.32 -8.55
N LEU A 124 -7.05 -7.35 -7.92
CA LEU A 124 -7.19 -7.24 -6.48
C LEU A 124 -6.85 -8.59 -5.87
N GLN A 125 -5.76 -8.65 -5.08
CA GLN A 125 -5.40 -9.82 -4.28
C GLN A 125 -5.71 -9.55 -2.81
N TYR A 126 -6.12 -10.59 -2.07
CA TYR A 126 -6.49 -10.42 -0.66
C TYR A 126 -6.38 -11.70 0.15
N ARG A 127 -6.02 -11.57 1.42
CA ARG A 127 -6.08 -12.62 2.45
C ARG A 127 -7.22 -12.27 3.42
N PRO A 128 -8.31 -13.06 3.46
CA PRO A 128 -9.53 -12.71 4.21
C PRO A 128 -9.40 -12.89 5.72
N SER A 129 -8.47 -13.70 6.18
CA SER A 129 -8.19 -13.93 7.61
C SER A 129 -6.74 -14.32 7.81
N ARG A 130 -6.21 -14.07 9.00
CA ARG A 130 -4.82 -14.38 9.35
C ARG A 130 -4.50 -15.86 9.10
N GLY A 131 -3.40 -16.10 8.36
CA GLY A 131 -2.93 -17.45 8.01
C GLY A 131 -3.77 -18.17 6.94
N ALA A 132 -4.78 -17.53 6.36
CA ALA A 132 -5.47 -18.07 5.19
C ALA A 132 -4.64 -17.92 3.92
N ASP A 133 -4.95 -18.68 2.89
CA ASP A 133 -4.42 -18.44 1.56
C ASP A 133 -4.90 -17.12 0.99
N THR A 134 -4.13 -16.59 0.06
CA THR A 134 -4.49 -15.39 -0.73
C THR A 134 -5.41 -15.79 -1.89
N PHE A 135 -6.35 -14.95 -2.20
CA PHE A 135 -7.28 -15.04 -3.33
C PHE A 135 -7.13 -13.81 -4.23
N GLU A 136 -7.66 -13.91 -5.45
CA GLU A 136 -7.75 -12.78 -6.36
C GLU A 136 -9.16 -12.60 -6.93
N THR A 137 -9.49 -11.39 -7.32
CA THR A 137 -10.71 -11.03 -8.02
C THR A 137 -10.50 -9.84 -8.93
N GLY A 138 -11.37 -9.64 -9.92
CA GLY A 138 -11.33 -8.50 -10.83
C GLY A 138 -10.05 -8.42 -11.67
N SER A 139 -9.56 -9.57 -12.14
CA SER A 139 -8.36 -9.62 -12.97
C SER A 139 -8.57 -8.95 -14.32
N VAL A 140 -7.65 -8.07 -14.68
CA VAL A 140 -7.59 -7.39 -15.97
C VAL A 140 -6.18 -7.50 -16.56
N GLU A 141 -6.06 -7.36 -17.88
CA GLU A 141 -4.74 -7.26 -18.52
C GLU A 141 -4.29 -5.79 -18.57
N GLY A 142 -3.17 -5.48 -17.94
CA GLY A 142 -2.64 -4.13 -17.91
C GLY A 142 -1.18 -4.09 -17.51
N LYS A 143 -0.27 -4.04 -18.50
CA LYS A 143 1.16 -3.89 -18.21
C LYS A 143 1.50 -2.49 -17.70
N ALA A 144 2.42 -2.41 -16.76
CA ALA A 144 3.07 -1.15 -16.42
C ALA A 144 3.83 -0.57 -17.67
N PRO A 145 3.95 0.77 -17.81
CA PRO A 145 3.45 1.78 -16.89
C PRO A 145 1.92 1.90 -16.90
N THR A 146 1.32 1.99 -15.74
CA THR A 146 -0.14 2.09 -15.56
C THR A 146 -0.50 2.97 -14.37
N ALA A 147 -1.70 3.56 -14.38
CA ALA A 147 -2.28 4.19 -13.22
C ALA A 147 -3.02 3.16 -12.38
N ILE A 148 -2.91 3.24 -11.07
CA ILE A 148 -3.58 2.37 -10.12
C ILE A 148 -4.25 3.17 -9.00
N TYR A 149 -5.27 2.57 -8.40
CA TYR A 149 -6.05 3.15 -7.31
C TYR A 149 -6.44 2.06 -6.33
N LEU A 150 -6.33 2.39 -5.05
CA LEU A 150 -6.77 1.60 -3.91
C LEU A 150 -7.55 2.50 -2.98
N ALA A 151 -8.73 2.07 -2.54
CA ALA A 151 -9.51 2.81 -1.56
C ALA A 151 -10.14 1.89 -0.51
N ARG A 152 -10.36 2.45 0.67
CA ARG A 152 -11.17 1.86 1.74
C ARG A 152 -12.42 2.72 1.96
N LYS A 153 -13.59 2.06 2.05
CA LYS A 153 -14.85 2.67 2.52
C LYS A 153 -15.52 1.69 3.49
N GLY A 154 -15.35 1.94 4.78
CA GLY A 154 -15.75 1.01 5.83
C GLY A 154 -14.99 -0.31 5.73
N LYS A 155 -15.70 -1.42 5.46
CA LYS A 155 -15.09 -2.75 5.23
C LYS A 155 -14.70 -2.99 3.78
N ALA A 156 -15.26 -2.25 2.84
CA ALA A 156 -15.04 -2.47 1.42
C ALA A 156 -13.71 -1.86 0.96
N ILE A 157 -12.92 -2.68 0.27
CA ILE A 157 -11.68 -2.29 -0.40
C ILE A 157 -11.94 -2.31 -1.90
N TYR A 158 -11.62 -1.22 -2.58
CA TYR A 158 -11.85 -1.01 -4.01
C TYR A 158 -10.53 -0.82 -4.74
N THR A 159 -10.44 -1.37 -5.94
CA THR A 159 -9.29 -1.17 -6.82
C THR A 159 -9.71 -0.75 -8.22
N ARG A 160 -8.85 0.02 -8.86
CA ARG A 160 -8.95 0.40 -10.28
C ARG A 160 -7.57 0.45 -10.91
N SER A 161 -7.52 0.14 -12.20
CA SER A 161 -6.30 0.26 -13.01
C SER A 161 -6.61 0.77 -14.40
N GLY A 162 -5.61 1.32 -15.08
CA GLY A 162 -5.79 1.79 -16.46
C GLY A 162 -4.66 2.68 -16.95
N LYS A 163 -4.65 2.95 -18.26
CA LYS A 163 -3.72 3.91 -18.87
C LYS A 163 -4.33 5.31 -18.84
N GLY A 164 -3.54 6.27 -18.35
CA GLY A 164 -3.97 7.67 -18.31
C GLY A 164 -4.90 7.95 -17.13
N VAL A 165 -6.09 8.50 -17.41
CA VAL A 165 -7.11 8.77 -16.38
C VAL A 165 -7.79 7.46 -16.01
N LEU A 166 -7.88 7.18 -14.71
CA LEU A 166 -8.55 5.99 -14.19
C LEU A 166 -10.05 6.01 -14.53
N PRO A 167 -10.66 4.84 -14.83
CA PRO A 167 -12.09 4.73 -15.07
C PRO A 167 -12.91 5.12 -13.82
N ASP A 168 -14.18 5.53 -14.03
CA ASP A 168 -15.08 5.88 -12.94
C ASP A 168 -15.67 4.65 -12.22
N ILE A 169 -15.48 3.46 -12.78
CA ILE A 169 -15.94 2.19 -12.21
C ILE A 169 -14.77 1.42 -11.59
N ASP A 170 -15.06 0.66 -10.53
CA ASP A 170 -14.07 -0.19 -9.87
C ASP A 170 -13.84 -1.47 -10.68
N ASP A 171 -12.59 -1.89 -10.85
CA ASP A 171 -12.24 -3.18 -11.46
C ASP A 171 -12.64 -4.32 -10.54
N ALA A 172 -12.44 -4.13 -9.23
CA ALA A 172 -12.78 -5.10 -8.20
C ALA A 172 -13.09 -4.44 -6.87
N ALA A 173 -13.85 -5.17 -6.04
CA ALA A 173 -14.09 -4.82 -4.65
C ALA A 173 -14.18 -6.08 -3.79
N VAL A 174 -13.77 -5.97 -2.51
CA VAL A 174 -13.87 -7.03 -1.50
C VAL A 174 -14.15 -6.43 -0.13
N ASP A 175 -14.98 -7.10 0.66
CA ASP A 175 -15.18 -6.74 2.07
C ASP A 175 -14.16 -7.49 2.94
N LEU A 176 -13.39 -6.75 3.74
CA LEU A 176 -12.43 -7.29 4.70
C LEU A 176 -12.66 -6.74 6.10
N ASP A 177 -12.45 -7.60 7.09
CA ASP A 177 -12.54 -7.22 8.51
C ASP A 177 -11.17 -6.72 9.00
N LEU A 178 -10.80 -5.53 8.52
CA LEU A 178 -9.58 -4.84 8.90
C LEU A 178 -9.81 -3.92 10.10
N PRO A 179 -8.82 -3.73 10.99
CA PRO A 179 -8.90 -2.77 12.08
C PRO A 179 -9.10 -1.34 11.55
N GLU A 180 -9.50 -0.43 12.44
CA GLU A 180 -9.70 0.97 12.06
C GLU A 180 -8.40 1.63 11.60
N GLU A 181 -7.27 1.34 12.28
CA GLU A 181 -5.94 1.77 11.87
C GLU A 181 -5.19 0.63 11.19
N CYS A 182 -4.74 0.87 9.97
CA CYS A 182 -4.04 -0.09 9.12
C CYS A 182 -2.73 0.47 8.58
N TYR A 183 -1.89 -0.41 8.06
CA TYR A 183 -0.72 -0.06 7.26
C TYR A 183 -1.14 0.04 5.80
N VAL A 184 -0.85 1.19 5.19
CA VAL A 184 -1.17 1.47 3.78
C VAL A 184 0.10 1.91 3.07
N GLY A 185 0.32 1.42 1.86
CA GLY A 185 1.54 1.83 1.17
C GLY A 185 1.80 1.21 -0.19
N LEU A 186 3.06 1.34 -0.59
CA LEU A 186 3.61 0.88 -1.86
C LEU A 186 4.32 -0.43 -1.61
N PHE A 187 4.05 -1.46 -2.40
CA PHE A 187 4.76 -2.73 -2.24
C PHE A 187 5.47 -3.17 -3.52
N LEU A 188 6.51 -3.97 -3.35
CA LEU A 188 7.20 -4.66 -4.42
C LEU A 188 7.63 -6.05 -3.96
N CYS A 189 7.45 -7.02 -4.85
CA CYS A 189 7.88 -8.41 -4.71
C CYS A 189 8.48 -8.87 -6.03
N SER A 190 9.72 -9.33 -6.02
CA SER A 190 10.41 -9.81 -7.23
C SER A 190 9.91 -11.17 -7.72
N HIS A 191 9.21 -11.91 -6.86
CA HIS A 191 8.86 -13.33 -7.02
C HIS A 191 10.08 -14.27 -7.11
N GLU A 192 11.20 -13.79 -6.57
CA GLU A 192 12.47 -14.52 -6.42
C GLU A 192 13.08 -14.19 -5.05
N GLU A 193 13.63 -15.19 -4.35
CA GLU A 193 14.10 -15.00 -2.98
C GLU A 193 15.30 -14.05 -2.86
N ASP A 194 16.21 -14.09 -3.84
CA ASP A 194 17.51 -13.41 -3.82
C ASP A 194 17.73 -12.42 -4.97
N ILE A 195 16.74 -12.22 -5.83
CA ILE A 195 16.80 -11.26 -6.94
C ILE A 195 16.05 -10.00 -6.57
N VAL A 196 16.72 -8.86 -6.66
CA VAL A 196 16.13 -7.56 -6.42
C VAL A 196 15.54 -7.01 -7.72
N GLU A 197 14.26 -6.69 -7.69
CA GLU A 197 13.58 -5.92 -8.72
C GLU A 197 13.41 -4.48 -8.25
N THR A 198 13.23 -3.56 -9.20
CA THR A 198 13.04 -2.14 -8.91
C THR A 198 11.78 -1.63 -9.60
N GLY A 199 11.02 -0.82 -8.88
CA GLY A 199 9.84 -0.15 -9.39
C GLY A 199 9.82 1.34 -9.04
N HIS A 200 9.21 2.12 -9.91
CA HIS A 200 8.92 3.53 -9.71
C HIS A 200 7.44 3.75 -9.41
N PHE A 201 7.17 4.57 -8.41
CA PHE A 201 5.84 5.06 -8.06
C PHE A 201 5.84 6.58 -8.20
N ARG A 202 4.94 7.11 -9.04
CA ARG A 202 4.94 8.51 -9.46
C ARG A 202 3.59 9.16 -9.20
N ASN A 203 3.59 10.48 -8.97
CA ASN A 203 2.36 11.27 -8.82
C ASN A 203 1.40 10.64 -7.80
N ILE A 204 1.95 10.21 -6.67
CA ILE A 204 1.16 9.56 -5.63
C ILE A 204 0.28 10.59 -4.93
N VAL A 205 -1.01 10.37 -4.93
CA VAL A 205 -2.02 11.20 -4.27
C VAL A 205 -2.74 10.38 -3.22
N PHE A 206 -2.80 10.92 -2.01
CA PHE A 206 -3.54 10.38 -0.90
C PHE A 206 -4.67 11.34 -0.50
N LYS A 207 -5.86 10.78 -0.21
CA LYS A 207 -7.00 11.52 0.30
C LYS A 207 -7.61 10.78 1.49
N GLN A 208 -7.96 11.53 2.51
CA GLN A 208 -8.60 11.04 3.72
C GLN A 208 -9.70 12.00 4.18
#